data_54de9c7c37f6370cde3e6e5311005a09
#
_entry.id   54de9c7c37f6370cde3e6e5311005a09
#
_cell.length_a   1.000
_cell.length_b   1.000
_cell.length_c   1.000
_cell.angle_alpha   90.00
_cell.angle_beta   90.00
_cell.angle_gamma   90.00
#
_symmetry.space_group_name_H-M   'P 1'
#
loop_
_entity.id
_entity.type
_entity.pdbx_description
1 polymer ?
#
loop_
_entity_poly.entity_id
_entity_poly.type
_entity_poly.pdbx_seq_one_letter_code
_entity_poly.pdbx_strand_id
1 'polypeptide(L)'
;MLAKSLIFSVWGHLLLVTYSALLSTVASFVGPYLIDYFVRYLTGDRQFKNQGYLLVLAFILSNLVEGFCSRFESFRLQQVDMRLRASLVSVIYQKGLTLSSRSRQCRSSGEIINYMTIDASRVSSFSYHMLHLSSVPVHVILALLILYPQMGLASLIGLAATFIVTLINVPIAKLEQNYIGKIMESKDRRMKATTEILRNMRILKLQAWEMKFLSKIMELRKNEIGWLWKIAYVLAAAIFLVSCSSIFVAVVAFGACMLMRIPLGTGKVLTALATFRTLQNPIFAIPDTISMLVQIKVSLDRISSFLCLEDLQPNVVEKLPRGSSEVAIEVSNGNFVGSLL
;
A
#
# COMPACT_ATOMS: atom_id res chain seq x y z
N MET A 1 -16.97 -14.35 5.34
CA MET A 1 -16.33 -15.49 6.03
C MET A 1 -14.83 -15.58 5.74
N LEU A 2 -14.38 -15.51 4.49
CA LEU A 2 -12.98 -15.62 4.08
C LEU A 2 -12.03 -14.65 4.83
N ALA A 3 -12.37 -13.36 4.91
CA ALA A 3 -11.55 -12.37 5.62
C ALA A 3 -11.33 -12.70 7.11
N LYS A 4 -12.37 -13.15 7.81
CA LYS A 4 -12.25 -13.54 9.22
C LYS A 4 -11.34 -14.76 9.41
N SER A 5 -11.44 -15.76 8.53
CA SER A 5 -10.59 -16.95 8.55
C SER A 5 -9.12 -16.61 8.30
N LEU A 6 -8.85 -15.72 7.33
CA LEU A 6 -7.49 -15.25 7.03
C LEU A 6 -6.87 -14.50 8.21
N ILE A 7 -7.61 -13.58 8.83
CA ILE A 7 -7.14 -12.83 10.01
C ILE A 7 -6.87 -13.78 11.17
N PHE A 8 -7.75 -14.73 11.42
CA PHE A 8 -7.60 -15.70 12.51
C PHE A 8 -6.36 -16.59 12.32
N SER A 9 -6.04 -16.96 11.08
CA SER A 9 -4.85 -17.77 10.75
C SER A 9 -3.53 -17.09 11.10
N VAL A 10 -3.46 -15.75 11.10
CA VAL A 10 -2.24 -14.97 11.38
C VAL A 10 -2.32 -14.11 12.63
N TRP A 11 -3.35 -14.30 13.45
CA TRP A 11 -3.64 -13.45 14.62
C TRP A 11 -2.46 -13.27 15.58
N GLY A 12 -1.76 -14.35 15.92
CA GLY A 12 -0.61 -14.27 16.82
C GLY A 12 0.55 -13.44 16.27
N HIS A 13 0.76 -13.49 14.94
CA HIS A 13 1.79 -12.65 14.29
C HIS A 13 1.35 -11.19 14.22
N LEU A 14 0.06 -10.91 13.98
CA LEU A 14 -0.49 -9.57 13.96
C LEU A 14 -0.36 -8.88 15.33
N LEU A 15 -0.57 -9.58 16.43
CA LEU A 15 -0.38 -9.04 17.78
C LEU A 15 1.07 -8.62 18.03
N LEU A 16 2.05 -9.43 17.63
CA LEU A 16 3.47 -9.08 17.75
C LEU A 16 3.83 -7.86 16.90
N VAL A 17 3.26 -7.78 15.69
CA VAL A 17 3.47 -6.64 14.78
C VAL A 17 2.87 -5.36 15.36
N THR A 18 1.63 -5.41 15.87
CA THR A 18 0.99 -4.23 16.47
C THR A 18 1.73 -3.75 17.72
N TYR A 19 2.25 -4.66 18.54
CA TYR A 19 3.06 -4.31 19.69
C TYR A 19 4.38 -3.63 19.29
N SER A 20 5.10 -4.19 18.29
CA SER A 20 6.34 -3.57 17.78
C SER A 20 6.10 -2.22 17.11
N ALA A 21 4.98 -2.07 16.39
CA ALA A 21 4.57 -0.81 15.77
C ALA A 21 4.26 0.27 16.81
N LEU A 22 3.55 -0.08 17.89
CA LEU A 22 3.28 0.83 18.99
C LEU A 22 4.58 1.27 19.67
N LEU A 23 5.50 0.36 19.92
CA LEU A 23 6.79 0.68 20.54
C LEU A 23 7.64 1.56 19.63
N SER A 24 7.69 1.28 18.32
CA SER A 24 8.35 2.12 17.32
C SER A 24 7.76 3.52 17.28
N THR A 25 6.42 3.62 17.27
CA THR A 25 5.71 4.90 17.27
C THR A 25 6.01 5.72 18.53
N VAL A 26 6.01 5.12 19.71
CA VAL A 26 6.37 5.81 20.97
C VAL A 26 7.83 6.27 20.92
N ALA A 27 8.74 5.41 20.47
CA ALA A 27 10.16 5.73 20.37
C ALA A 27 10.43 6.91 19.42
N SER A 28 9.69 7.03 18.30
CA SER A 28 9.85 8.13 17.35
C SER A 28 9.48 9.51 17.92
N PHE A 29 8.62 9.55 18.95
CA PHE A 29 8.26 10.80 19.64
C PHE A 29 9.17 11.15 20.81
N VAL A 30 10.02 10.22 21.28
CA VAL A 30 10.99 10.51 22.34
C VAL A 30 12.01 11.56 21.89
N GLY A 31 12.49 11.46 20.64
CA GLY A 31 13.42 12.45 20.07
C GLY A 31 12.88 13.89 20.15
N PRO A 32 11.72 14.20 19.52
CA PRO A 32 11.06 15.49 19.64
C PRO A 32 10.87 15.95 21.09
N TYR A 33 10.46 15.07 21.99
CA TYR A 33 10.26 15.39 23.40
C TYR A 33 11.55 15.82 24.10
N LEU A 34 12.66 15.14 23.83
CA LEU A 34 13.97 15.43 24.44
C LEU A 34 14.60 16.73 23.93
N ILE A 35 14.19 17.26 22.79
CA ILE A 35 14.75 18.49 22.19
C ILE A 35 14.60 19.67 23.16
N ASP A 36 13.44 19.86 23.79
CA ASP A 36 13.23 20.98 24.71
C ASP A 36 14.16 20.90 25.93
N TYR A 37 14.33 19.69 26.51
CA TYR A 37 15.27 19.46 27.60
C TYR A 37 16.73 19.70 27.22
N PHE A 38 17.07 19.30 25.96
CA PHE A 38 18.44 19.53 25.46
C PHE A 38 18.72 21.01 25.22
N VAL A 39 17.77 21.77 24.69
CA VAL A 39 17.91 23.23 24.52
C VAL A 39 18.04 23.93 25.87
N ARG A 40 17.24 23.58 26.89
CA ARG A 40 17.36 24.12 28.24
C ARG A 40 18.72 23.81 28.85
N TYR A 41 19.24 22.60 28.69
CA TYR A 41 20.58 22.25 29.13
C TYR A 41 21.65 23.15 28.50
N LEU A 42 21.56 23.46 27.19
CA LEU A 42 22.50 24.35 26.50
C LEU A 42 22.38 25.80 26.92
N THR A 43 21.20 26.28 27.31
CA THR A 43 20.98 27.66 27.80
C THR A 43 21.40 27.87 29.23
N GLY A 44 21.95 26.84 29.91
CA GLY A 44 22.55 26.95 31.24
C GLY A 44 21.64 26.49 32.38
N ASP A 45 20.42 26.04 32.12
CA ASP A 45 19.49 25.47 33.12
C ASP A 45 19.89 24.01 33.42
N ARG A 46 20.95 23.84 34.24
CA ARG A 46 21.53 22.52 34.56
C ARG A 46 20.99 22.01 35.87
N GLN A 47 20.21 20.95 35.84
CA GLN A 47 19.74 20.30 37.07
C GLN A 47 20.77 19.36 37.71
N PHE A 48 21.64 18.70 36.90
CA PHE A 48 22.64 17.73 37.34
C PHE A 48 23.94 17.86 36.52
N LYS A 49 25.10 17.54 37.16
CA LYS A 49 26.43 17.62 36.53
C LYS A 49 26.57 16.75 35.27
N ASN A 50 25.86 15.60 35.19
CA ASN A 50 25.96 14.61 34.13
C ASN A 50 24.72 14.60 33.21
N GLN A 51 23.82 15.59 33.29
CA GLN A 51 22.55 15.65 32.55
C GLN A 51 22.76 15.58 31.04
N GLY A 52 23.80 16.21 30.49
CA GLY A 52 24.11 16.18 29.06
C GLY A 52 24.41 14.78 28.53
N TYR A 53 25.21 14.00 29.27
CA TYR A 53 25.50 12.61 28.85
C TYR A 53 24.25 11.72 28.88
N LEU A 54 23.40 11.91 29.89
CA LEU A 54 22.16 11.16 30.03
C LEU A 54 21.17 11.48 28.89
N LEU A 55 21.07 12.76 28.48
CA LEU A 55 20.23 13.17 27.34
C LEU A 55 20.73 12.59 26.03
N VAL A 56 22.06 12.65 25.77
CA VAL A 56 22.65 12.04 24.55
C VAL A 56 22.44 10.53 24.57
N LEU A 57 22.65 9.86 25.70
CA LEU A 57 22.39 8.41 25.79
C LEU A 57 20.91 8.07 25.51
N ALA A 58 19.97 8.83 26.08
CA ALA A 58 18.55 8.65 25.86
C ALA A 58 18.18 8.86 24.39
N PHE A 59 18.79 9.85 23.73
CA PHE A 59 18.57 10.11 22.31
C PHE A 59 19.09 8.97 21.43
N ILE A 60 20.29 8.47 21.69
CA ILE A 60 20.87 7.33 20.97
C ILE A 60 20.02 6.07 21.19
N LEU A 61 19.64 5.80 22.45
CA LEU A 61 18.85 4.63 22.80
C LEU A 61 17.46 4.65 22.14
N SER A 62 16.77 5.81 22.13
CA SER A 62 15.46 5.93 21.49
C SER A 62 15.52 5.67 19.97
N ASN A 63 16.54 6.21 19.27
CA ASN A 63 16.73 5.95 17.84
C ASN A 63 17.09 4.49 17.55
N LEU A 64 17.88 3.84 18.42
CA LEU A 64 18.18 2.41 18.26
C LEU A 64 16.94 1.55 18.46
N VAL A 65 16.12 1.84 19.47
CA VAL A 65 14.85 1.14 19.72
C VAL A 65 13.89 1.35 18.56
N GLU A 66 13.72 2.59 18.10
CA GLU A 66 12.89 2.90 16.93
C GLU A 66 13.33 2.12 15.70
N GLY A 67 14.62 2.19 15.36
CA GLY A 67 15.19 1.51 14.20
C GLY A 67 15.03 -0.01 14.27
N PHE A 68 15.30 -0.60 15.45
CA PHE A 68 15.13 -2.04 15.66
C PHE A 68 13.66 -2.47 15.55
N CYS A 69 12.77 -1.78 16.25
CA CYS A 69 11.34 -2.09 16.24
C CYS A 69 10.72 -1.92 14.84
N SER A 70 11.07 -0.87 14.11
CA SER A 70 10.61 -0.64 12.74
C SER A 70 11.09 -1.72 11.77
N ARG A 71 12.33 -2.19 11.90
CA ARG A 71 12.85 -3.29 11.07
C ARG A 71 12.21 -4.62 11.43
N PHE A 72 12.02 -4.89 12.72
CA PHE A 72 11.32 -6.08 13.19
C PHE A 72 9.87 -6.11 12.70
N GLU A 73 9.16 -4.99 12.80
CA GLU A 73 7.82 -4.80 12.26
C GLU A 73 7.76 -5.12 10.77
N SER A 74 8.63 -4.49 9.96
CA SER A 74 8.69 -4.69 8.51
C SER A 74 8.95 -6.15 8.15
N PHE A 75 9.88 -6.81 8.86
CA PHE A 75 10.18 -8.22 8.65
C PHE A 75 8.99 -9.13 8.96
N ARG A 76 8.30 -8.88 10.08
CA ARG A 76 7.12 -9.66 10.48
C ARG A 76 5.94 -9.43 9.54
N LEU A 77 5.72 -8.21 9.08
CA LEU A 77 4.70 -7.91 8.07
C LEU A 77 4.94 -8.67 6.78
N GLN A 78 6.19 -8.71 6.30
CA GLN A 78 6.54 -9.52 5.11
C GLN A 78 6.28 -11.01 5.33
N GLN A 79 6.55 -11.55 6.53
CA GLN A 79 6.23 -12.95 6.84
C GLN A 79 4.70 -13.20 6.81
N VAL A 80 3.91 -12.28 7.36
CA VAL A 80 2.43 -12.35 7.32
C VAL A 80 1.94 -12.30 5.87
N ASP A 81 2.45 -11.36 5.08
CA ASP A 81 2.12 -11.20 3.66
C ASP A 81 2.40 -12.50 2.87
N MET A 82 3.59 -13.06 2.99
CA MET A 82 3.95 -14.31 2.33
C MET A 82 3.05 -15.48 2.73
N ARG A 83 2.72 -15.62 4.02
CA ARG A 83 1.84 -16.68 4.52
C ARG A 83 0.42 -16.55 4.00
N LEU A 84 -0.15 -15.33 4.04
CA LEU A 84 -1.48 -15.04 3.52
C LEU A 84 -1.55 -15.30 2.01
N ARG A 85 -0.54 -14.83 1.27
CA ARG A 85 -0.44 -15.06 -0.17
C ARG A 85 -0.35 -16.54 -0.50
N ALA A 86 0.53 -17.29 0.16
CA ALA A 86 0.70 -18.73 -0.06
C ALA A 86 -0.61 -19.49 0.23
N SER A 87 -1.28 -19.16 1.34
CA SER A 87 -2.57 -19.77 1.69
C SER A 87 -3.65 -19.48 0.65
N LEU A 88 -3.76 -18.22 0.19
CA LEU A 88 -4.72 -17.83 -0.84
C LEU A 88 -4.45 -18.55 -2.17
N VAL A 89 -3.19 -18.55 -2.62
CA VAL A 89 -2.81 -19.24 -3.87
C VAL A 89 -3.12 -20.73 -3.78
N SER A 90 -2.81 -21.39 -2.66
CA SER A 90 -3.12 -22.81 -2.45
C SER A 90 -4.62 -23.09 -2.53
N VAL A 91 -5.45 -22.28 -1.85
CA VAL A 91 -6.92 -22.44 -1.85
C VAL A 91 -7.50 -22.19 -3.25
N ILE A 92 -7.03 -21.15 -3.96
CA ILE A 92 -7.48 -20.85 -5.32
C ILE A 92 -7.07 -21.98 -6.28
N TYR A 93 -5.85 -22.51 -6.14
CA TYR A 93 -5.36 -23.62 -6.95
C TYR A 93 -6.19 -24.90 -6.72
N GLN A 94 -6.41 -25.29 -5.46
CA GLN A 94 -7.25 -26.43 -5.11
C GLN A 94 -8.67 -26.28 -5.68
N LYS A 95 -9.26 -25.10 -5.52
CA LYS A 95 -10.58 -24.80 -6.10
C LYS A 95 -10.57 -24.92 -7.62
N GLY A 96 -9.52 -24.46 -8.27
CA GLY A 96 -9.37 -24.58 -9.73
C GLY A 96 -9.32 -26.03 -10.23
N LEU A 97 -8.81 -26.96 -9.41
CA LEU A 97 -8.79 -28.39 -9.74
C LEU A 97 -10.16 -29.07 -9.53
N THR A 98 -10.96 -28.60 -8.58
CA THR A 98 -12.26 -29.22 -8.21
C THR A 98 -13.45 -28.57 -8.92
N LEU A 99 -13.26 -27.54 -9.76
CA LEU A 99 -14.34 -26.85 -10.46
C LEU A 99 -15.12 -27.77 -11.39
N SER A 100 -16.46 -27.64 -11.36
CA SER A 100 -17.35 -28.30 -12.32
C SER A 100 -17.08 -27.79 -13.77
N SER A 101 -17.33 -28.64 -14.76
CA SER A 101 -17.13 -28.30 -16.18
C SER A 101 -17.93 -27.05 -16.60
N ARG A 102 -19.13 -26.86 -16.05
CA ARG A 102 -19.97 -25.69 -16.27
C ARG A 102 -19.35 -24.41 -15.70
N SER A 103 -18.84 -24.46 -14.45
CA SER A 103 -18.17 -23.34 -13.80
C SER A 103 -16.85 -22.97 -14.50
N ARG A 104 -16.15 -23.96 -15.07
CA ARG A 104 -14.89 -23.78 -15.79
C ARG A 104 -15.09 -23.10 -17.16
N GLN A 105 -16.23 -23.35 -17.84
CA GLN A 105 -16.56 -22.67 -19.10
C GLN A 105 -16.82 -21.16 -18.89
N CYS A 106 -17.38 -20.78 -17.73
CA CYS A 106 -17.64 -19.38 -17.40
C CYS A 106 -16.39 -18.57 -16.99
N ARG A 107 -15.24 -19.22 -16.79
CA ARG A 107 -14.01 -18.59 -16.30
C ARG A 107 -12.79 -19.03 -17.11
N SER A 108 -12.10 -18.06 -17.73
CA SER A 108 -10.89 -18.36 -18.50
C SER A 108 -9.74 -18.77 -17.57
N SER A 109 -8.83 -19.61 -18.05
CA SER A 109 -7.59 -19.98 -17.32
C SER A 109 -6.75 -18.74 -16.97
N GLY A 110 -6.76 -17.71 -17.81
CA GLY A 110 -6.10 -16.44 -17.54
C GLY A 110 -6.69 -15.68 -16.36
N GLU A 111 -8.00 -15.78 -16.16
CA GLU A 111 -8.68 -15.17 -15.01
C GLU A 111 -8.27 -15.83 -13.68
N ILE A 112 -8.16 -17.17 -13.67
CA ILE A 112 -7.70 -17.91 -12.48
C ILE A 112 -6.24 -17.56 -12.16
N ILE A 113 -5.38 -17.43 -13.17
CA ILE A 113 -4.01 -16.97 -12.99
C ILE A 113 -3.97 -15.56 -12.40
N ASN A 114 -4.85 -14.64 -12.85
CA ASN A 114 -4.95 -13.29 -12.29
C ASN A 114 -5.37 -13.30 -10.81
N TYR A 115 -6.28 -14.20 -10.40
CA TYR A 115 -6.62 -14.37 -8.97
C TYR A 115 -5.42 -14.79 -8.13
N MET A 116 -4.59 -15.72 -8.63
CA MET A 116 -3.41 -16.21 -7.92
C MET A 116 -2.26 -15.20 -7.89
N THR A 117 -2.07 -14.42 -8.96
CA THR A 117 -0.91 -13.51 -9.08
C THR A 117 -1.21 -12.11 -8.57
N ILE A 118 -2.30 -11.50 -9.02
CA ILE A 118 -2.61 -10.09 -8.75
C ILE A 118 -3.51 -9.95 -7.52
N ASP A 119 -4.67 -10.63 -7.52
CA ASP A 119 -5.67 -10.45 -6.47
C ASP A 119 -5.18 -11.04 -5.13
N ALA A 120 -4.52 -12.21 -5.13
CA ALA A 120 -3.93 -12.78 -3.92
C ALA A 120 -2.84 -11.89 -3.34
N SER A 121 -1.99 -11.26 -4.18
CA SER A 121 -0.96 -10.32 -3.72
C SER A 121 -1.55 -9.04 -3.14
N ARG A 122 -2.66 -8.52 -3.70
CA ARG A 122 -3.36 -7.36 -3.14
C ARG A 122 -4.01 -7.67 -1.79
N VAL A 123 -4.65 -8.84 -1.68
CA VAL A 123 -5.30 -9.24 -0.42
C VAL A 123 -4.27 -9.53 0.67
N SER A 124 -3.11 -10.10 0.34
CA SER A 124 -2.07 -10.35 1.34
C SER A 124 -1.52 -9.07 1.97
N SER A 125 -1.40 -7.97 1.19
CA SER A 125 -0.95 -6.67 1.70
C SER A 125 -1.94 -5.95 2.64
N PHE A 126 -3.13 -6.52 2.89
CA PHE A 126 -4.13 -5.98 3.79
C PHE A 126 -3.58 -5.66 5.19
N SER A 127 -2.75 -6.55 5.74
CA SER A 127 -2.18 -6.40 7.09
C SER A 127 -1.32 -5.14 7.22
N TYR A 128 -0.53 -4.83 6.19
CA TYR A 128 0.30 -3.63 6.13
C TYR A 128 -0.56 -2.35 6.15
N HIS A 129 -1.58 -2.29 5.27
CA HIS A 129 -2.42 -1.09 5.17
C HIS A 129 -3.30 -0.87 6.41
N MET A 130 -3.81 -1.96 7.01
CA MET A 130 -4.57 -1.88 8.26
C MET A 130 -3.73 -1.42 9.43
N LEU A 131 -2.50 -1.92 9.58
CA LEU A 131 -1.60 -1.47 10.63
C LEU A 131 -1.27 0.01 10.47
N HIS A 132 -0.96 0.44 9.26
CA HIS A 132 -0.68 1.85 8.95
C HIS A 132 -1.85 2.76 9.32
N LEU A 133 -3.08 2.39 8.95
CA LEU A 133 -4.27 3.16 9.27
C LEU A 133 -4.53 3.19 10.78
N SER A 134 -4.32 2.07 11.49
CA SER A 134 -4.51 1.99 12.94
C SER A 134 -3.45 2.74 13.75
N SER A 135 -2.26 2.97 13.19
CA SER A 135 -1.20 3.74 13.86
C SER A 135 -1.45 5.26 13.84
N VAL A 136 -2.22 5.77 12.88
CA VAL A 136 -2.49 7.23 12.76
C VAL A 136 -3.09 7.85 14.03
N PRO A 137 -4.15 7.30 14.64
CA PRO A 137 -4.70 7.85 15.88
C PRO A 137 -3.65 7.91 17.01
N VAL A 138 -2.77 6.92 17.09
CA VAL A 138 -1.70 6.87 18.10
C VAL A 138 -0.70 8.00 17.87
N HIS A 139 -0.27 8.23 16.61
CA HIS A 139 0.59 9.36 16.27
C HIS A 139 -0.05 10.70 16.61
N VAL A 140 -1.33 10.88 16.33
CA VAL A 140 -2.08 12.11 16.65
C VAL A 140 -2.16 12.34 18.15
N ILE A 141 -2.49 11.30 18.93
CA ILE A 141 -2.56 11.39 20.39
C ILE A 141 -1.19 11.75 20.99
N LEU A 142 -0.11 11.06 20.59
CA LEU A 142 1.24 11.32 21.07
C LEU A 142 1.71 12.73 20.69
N ALA A 143 1.43 13.17 19.45
CA ALA A 143 1.74 14.54 19.03
C ALA A 143 1.02 15.59 19.90
N LEU A 144 -0.27 15.38 20.18
CA LEU A 144 -1.03 16.29 21.05
C LEU A 144 -0.52 16.29 22.48
N LEU A 145 -0.15 15.13 23.05
CA LEU A 145 0.43 15.02 24.39
C LEU A 145 1.72 15.85 24.54
N ILE A 146 2.52 15.94 23.46
CA ILE A 146 3.76 16.72 23.45
C ILE A 146 3.50 18.21 23.17
N LEU A 147 2.62 18.52 22.21
CA LEU A 147 2.40 19.89 21.76
C LEU A 147 1.47 20.69 22.65
N TYR A 148 0.47 20.05 23.26
CA TYR A 148 -0.53 20.75 24.07
C TYR A 148 0.08 21.47 25.30
N PRO A 149 1.01 20.88 26.09
CA PRO A 149 1.67 21.58 27.18
C PRO A 149 2.56 22.75 26.72
N GLN A 150 3.04 22.73 25.48
CA GLN A 150 3.97 23.73 24.96
C GLN A 150 3.27 24.90 24.26
N MET A 151 2.20 24.63 23.51
CA MET A 151 1.52 25.58 22.61
C MET A 151 0.02 25.75 22.93
N GLY A 152 -0.53 24.98 23.90
CA GLY A 152 -1.94 25.04 24.25
C GLY A 152 -2.87 24.78 23.05
N LEU A 153 -3.90 25.60 22.89
CA LEU A 153 -4.87 25.49 21.78
C LEU A 153 -4.27 25.67 20.38
N ALA A 154 -3.14 26.34 20.25
CA ALA A 154 -2.46 26.50 18.95
C ALA A 154 -1.99 25.17 18.37
N SER A 155 -1.76 24.14 19.21
CA SER A 155 -1.45 22.78 18.74
C SER A 155 -2.58 22.15 17.93
N LEU A 156 -3.85 22.41 18.28
CA LEU A 156 -5.01 21.94 17.53
C LEU A 156 -5.14 22.63 16.17
N ILE A 157 -4.78 23.92 16.10
CA ILE A 157 -4.77 24.69 14.85
C ILE A 157 -3.69 24.13 13.91
N GLY A 158 -2.50 23.82 14.42
CA GLY A 158 -1.43 23.15 13.65
C GLY A 158 -1.84 21.78 13.14
N LEU A 159 -2.53 21.01 13.96
CA LEU A 159 -3.07 19.71 13.58
C LEU A 159 -4.15 19.83 12.49
N ALA A 160 -5.09 20.77 12.64
CA ALA A 160 -6.09 21.08 11.62
C ALA A 160 -5.44 21.50 10.29
N ALA A 161 -4.40 22.33 10.34
CA ALA A 161 -3.61 22.71 9.17
C ALA A 161 -2.98 21.49 8.47
N THR A 162 -2.47 20.51 9.22
CA THR A 162 -1.93 19.27 8.65
C THR A 162 -3.00 18.48 7.91
N PHE A 163 -4.20 18.35 8.47
CA PHE A 163 -5.32 17.69 7.78
C PHE A 163 -5.76 18.45 6.53
N ILE A 164 -5.83 19.78 6.57
CA ILE A 164 -6.20 20.60 5.41
C ILE A 164 -5.20 20.39 4.27
N VAL A 165 -3.90 20.43 4.57
CA VAL A 165 -2.86 20.18 3.56
C VAL A 165 -2.98 18.77 2.97
N THR A 166 -3.29 17.76 3.78
CA THR A 166 -3.52 16.40 3.29
C THR A 166 -4.73 16.35 2.33
N LEU A 167 -5.82 17.04 2.65
CA LEU A 167 -6.97 17.12 1.76
C LEU A 167 -6.64 17.80 0.42
N ILE A 168 -5.80 18.84 0.44
CA ILE A 168 -5.32 19.50 -0.78
C ILE A 168 -4.47 18.56 -1.65
N ASN A 169 -3.74 17.62 -1.05
CA ASN A 169 -2.94 16.64 -1.80
C ASN A 169 -3.78 15.54 -2.48
N VAL A 170 -4.99 15.23 -1.99
CA VAL A 170 -5.84 14.17 -2.57
C VAL A 170 -6.15 14.36 -4.07
N PRO A 171 -6.56 15.54 -4.57
CA PRO A 171 -6.83 15.73 -6.00
C PRO A 171 -5.56 15.59 -6.85
N ILE A 172 -4.39 15.94 -6.32
CA ILE A 172 -3.11 15.81 -7.03
C ILE A 172 -2.75 14.33 -7.17
N ALA A 173 -2.90 13.52 -6.12
CA ALA A 173 -2.69 12.08 -6.16
C ALA A 173 -3.64 11.39 -7.17
N LYS A 174 -4.91 11.82 -7.24
CA LYS A 174 -5.85 11.32 -8.26
C LYS A 174 -5.43 11.68 -9.68
N LEU A 175 -4.93 12.89 -9.89
CA LEU A 175 -4.44 13.35 -11.19
C LEU A 175 -3.21 12.54 -11.62
N GLU A 176 -2.29 12.28 -10.69
CA GLU A 176 -1.13 11.42 -10.88
C GLU A 176 -1.54 10.01 -11.32
N GLN A 177 -2.44 9.35 -10.59
CA GLN A 177 -2.98 8.02 -10.92
C GLN A 177 -3.62 7.99 -12.31
N ASN A 178 -4.37 9.02 -12.69
CA ASN A 178 -4.98 9.12 -14.02
C ASN A 178 -3.91 9.23 -15.13
N TYR A 179 -2.86 10.01 -14.92
CA TYR A 179 -1.78 10.13 -15.91
C TYR A 179 -0.94 8.86 -16.01
N ILE A 180 -0.69 8.16 -14.89
CA ILE A 180 -0.06 6.83 -14.90
C ILE A 180 -0.89 5.87 -15.76
N GLY A 181 -2.21 5.86 -15.61
CA GLY A 181 -3.11 5.03 -16.43
C GLY A 181 -2.97 5.34 -17.94
N LYS A 182 -2.93 6.63 -18.32
CA LYS A 182 -2.74 7.04 -19.73
C LYS A 182 -1.38 6.70 -20.30
N ILE A 183 -0.33 6.76 -19.47
CA ILE A 183 1.02 6.32 -19.85
C ILE A 183 1.02 4.81 -20.11
N MET A 184 0.43 4.02 -19.22
CA MET A 184 0.32 2.57 -19.40
C MET A 184 -0.43 2.21 -20.67
N GLU A 185 -1.57 2.86 -20.94
CA GLU A 185 -2.33 2.66 -22.18
C GLU A 185 -1.49 3.00 -23.44
N SER A 186 -0.77 4.12 -23.42
CA SER A 186 0.10 4.54 -24.53
C SER A 186 1.26 3.56 -24.72
N LYS A 187 1.85 3.07 -23.63
CA LYS A 187 2.89 2.05 -23.63
C LYS A 187 2.40 0.73 -24.18
N ASP A 188 1.20 0.30 -23.79
CA ASP A 188 0.59 -0.93 -24.29
C ASP A 188 0.30 -0.86 -25.80
N ARG A 189 -0.22 0.28 -26.30
CA ARG A 189 -0.42 0.51 -27.73
C ARG A 189 0.89 0.39 -28.51
N ARG A 190 1.98 1.01 -28.00
CA ARG A 190 3.29 0.92 -28.64
C ARG A 190 3.83 -0.51 -28.58
N MET A 191 3.70 -1.21 -27.44
CA MET A 191 4.17 -2.59 -27.28
C MET A 191 3.42 -3.55 -28.23
N LYS A 192 2.09 -3.42 -28.34
CA LYS A 192 1.30 -4.21 -29.29
C LYS A 192 1.77 -4.01 -30.73
N ALA A 193 1.95 -2.75 -31.16
CA ALA A 193 2.45 -2.45 -32.49
C ALA A 193 3.86 -3.00 -32.72
N THR A 194 4.75 -2.87 -31.74
CA THR A 194 6.13 -3.42 -31.81
C THR A 194 6.12 -4.94 -31.92
N THR A 195 5.31 -5.62 -31.11
CA THR A 195 5.17 -7.09 -31.16
C THR A 195 4.62 -7.58 -32.50
N GLU A 196 3.62 -6.88 -33.06
CA GLU A 196 3.07 -7.18 -34.38
C GLU A 196 4.10 -7.03 -35.49
N ILE A 197 4.89 -5.96 -35.46
CA ILE A 197 5.99 -5.71 -36.40
C ILE A 197 7.04 -6.80 -36.31
N LEU A 198 7.51 -7.13 -35.10
CA LEU A 198 8.52 -8.16 -34.90
C LEU A 198 8.04 -9.55 -35.34
N ARG A 199 6.78 -9.86 -35.06
CA ARG A 199 6.17 -11.15 -35.49
C ARG A 199 6.13 -11.30 -37.02
N ASN A 200 5.89 -10.18 -37.75
CA ASN A 200 5.75 -10.17 -39.21
C ASN A 200 7.02 -9.60 -39.89
N MET A 201 8.19 -9.58 -39.25
CA MET A 201 9.40 -8.94 -39.76
C MET A 201 9.84 -9.43 -41.12
N ARG A 202 9.70 -10.74 -41.38
CA ARG A 202 10.03 -11.35 -42.70
C ARG A 202 9.22 -10.71 -43.82
N ILE A 203 7.92 -10.54 -43.63
CA ILE A 203 7.01 -9.95 -44.63
C ILE A 203 7.36 -8.46 -44.82
N LEU A 204 7.62 -7.75 -43.72
CA LEU A 204 7.96 -6.34 -43.76
C LEU A 204 9.22 -6.06 -44.55
N LYS A 205 10.27 -6.93 -44.39
CA LYS A 205 11.53 -6.84 -45.14
C LYS A 205 11.35 -7.14 -46.61
N LEU A 206 10.53 -8.13 -46.96
CA LEU A 206 10.25 -8.47 -48.37
C LEU A 206 9.53 -7.35 -49.08
N GLN A 207 8.71 -6.56 -48.37
CA GLN A 207 7.96 -5.42 -48.95
C GLN A 207 8.67 -4.07 -48.82
N ALA A 208 9.89 -4.04 -48.17
CA ALA A 208 10.65 -2.83 -47.89
C ALA A 208 9.86 -1.74 -47.11
N TRP A 209 9.02 -2.17 -46.11
CA TRP A 209 8.16 -1.26 -45.34
C TRP A 209 8.74 -0.83 -44.01
N GLU A 210 9.99 -1.10 -43.76
CA GLU A 210 10.68 -0.81 -42.49
C GLU A 210 10.52 0.64 -42.06
N MET A 211 10.75 1.58 -42.98
CA MET A 211 10.68 3.02 -42.67
C MET A 211 9.26 3.46 -42.30
N LYS A 212 8.22 2.88 -42.97
CA LYS A 212 6.82 3.19 -42.66
C LYS A 212 6.43 2.75 -41.26
N PHE A 213 6.83 1.55 -40.87
CA PHE A 213 6.53 1.02 -39.53
C PHE A 213 7.39 1.67 -38.45
N LEU A 214 8.65 2.05 -38.77
CA LEU A 214 9.49 2.84 -37.86
C LEU A 214 8.84 4.18 -37.55
N SER A 215 8.32 4.91 -38.57
CA SER A 215 7.64 6.18 -38.34
C SER A 215 6.40 6.02 -37.46
N LYS A 216 5.63 4.93 -37.61
CA LYS A 216 4.47 4.60 -36.76
C LYS A 216 4.89 4.38 -35.30
N ILE A 217 5.98 3.63 -35.05
CA ILE A 217 6.51 3.44 -33.68
C ILE A 217 6.96 4.77 -33.10
N MET A 218 7.66 5.59 -33.86
CA MET A 218 8.14 6.90 -33.41
C MET A 218 6.98 7.86 -33.07
N GLU A 219 5.89 7.82 -33.81
CA GLU A 219 4.67 8.59 -33.49
C GLU A 219 4.05 8.11 -32.17
N LEU A 220 3.89 6.78 -31.97
CA LEU A 220 3.40 6.23 -30.71
C LEU A 220 4.30 6.59 -29.54
N ARG A 221 5.62 6.59 -29.75
CA ARG A 221 6.60 7.02 -28.74
C ARG A 221 6.49 8.52 -28.43
N LYS A 222 6.27 9.36 -29.40
CA LYS A 222 6.03 10.79 -29.20
C LYS A 222 4.80 11.04 -28.31
N ASN A 223 3.73 10.30 -28.55
CA ASN A 223 2.51 10.36 -27.72
C ASN A 223 2.79 9.90 -26.27
N GLU A 224 3.54 8.81 -26.08
CA GLU A 224 3.96 8.33 -24.75
C GLU A 224 4.80 9.38 -24.02
N ILE A 225 5.78 10.01 -24.70
CA ILE A 225 6.61 11.08 -24.15
C ILE A 225 5.77 12.29 -23.74
N GLY A 226 4.73 12.63 -24.51
CA GLY A 226 3.81 13.71 -24.16
C GLY A 226 3.11 13.49 -22.82
N TRP A 227 2.72 12.26 -22.50
CA TRP A 227 2.16 11.91 -21.19
C TRP A 227 3.22 11.85 -20.11
N LEU A 228 4.44 11.39 -20.41
CA LEU A 228 5.57 11.40 -19.47
C LEU A 228 5.93 12.81 -19.00
N TRP A 229 5.90 13.80 -19.90
CA TRP A 229 6.09 15.19 -19.51
C TRP A 229 5.00 15.70 -18.58
N LYS A 230 3.74 15.39 -18.86
CA LYS A 230 2.62 15.81 -18.00
C LYS A 230 2.72 15.23 -16.59
N ILE A 231 3.07 13.94 -16.47
CA ILE A 231 3.25 13.34 -15.14
C ILE A 231 4.46 13.92 -14.42
N ALA A 232 5.55 14.23 -15.13
CA ALA A 232 6.74 14.83 -14.51
C ALA A 232 6.41 16.18 -13.85
N TYR A 233 5.59 17.02 -14.48
CA TYR A 233 5.11 18.27 -13.87
C TYR A 233 4.22 18.04 -12.65
N VAL A 234 3.32 17.05 -12.71
CA VAL A 234 2.44 16.73 -11.57
C VAL A 234 3.27 16.19 -10.40
N LEU A 235 4.25 15.31 -10.65
CA LEU A 235 5.17 14.81 -9.63
C LEU A 235 5.99 15.94 -9.00
N ALA A 236 6.53 16.85 -9.83
CA ALA A 236 7.26 18.01 -9.32
C ALA A 236 6.37 18.89 -8.41
N ALA A 237 5.12 19.15 -8.83
CA ALA A 237 4.16 19.90 -8.02
C ALA A 237 3.82 19.15 -6.71
N ALA A 238 3.63 17.83 -6.77
CA ALA A 238 3.36 17.00 -5.58
C ALA A 238 4.53 17.06 -4.59
N ILE A 239 5.76 16.85 -5.05
CA ILE A 239 6.97 16.93 -4.22
C ILE A 239 7.12 18.33 -3.60
N PHE A 240 6.90 19.39 -4.39
CA PHE A 240 6.92 20.76 -3.89
C PHE A 240 5.90 20.98 -2.78
N LEU A 241 4.66 20.57 -2.97
CA LEU A 241 3.59 20.73 -1.97
C LEU A 241 3.90 19.94 -0.70
N VAL A 242 4.37 18.70 -0.81
CA VAL A 242 4.77 17.90 0.36
C VAL A 242 5.93 18.57 1.11
N SER A 243 6.93 19.09 0.40
CA SER A 243 8.07 19.77 1.02
C SER A 243 7.67 21.09 1.69
N CYS A 244 6.79 21.87 1.05
CA CYS A 244 6.31 23.14 1.61
C CYS A 244 5.29 22.95 2.74
N SER A 245 4.64 21.79 2.82
CA SER A 245 3.61 21.52 3.83
C SER A 245 4.12 21.66 5.26
N SER A 246 5.35 21.20 5.54
CA SER A 246 5.98 21.31 6.86
C SER A 246 6.15 22.77 7.29
N ILE A 247 6.59 23.59 6.35
CA ILE A 247 6.79 25.03 6.58
C ILE A 247 5.44 25.71 6.78
N PHE A 248 4.45 25.39 5.96
CA PHE A 248 3.11 25.96 6.05
C PHE A 248 2.44 25.63 7.40
N VAL A 249 2.48 24.37 7.83
CA VAL A 249 1.94 23.95 9.13
C VAL A 249 2.64 24.68 10.27
N ALA A 250 3.97 24.83 10.21
CA ALA A 250 4.74 25.56 11.20
C ALA A 250 4.34 27.05 11.25
N VAL A 251 4.24 27.72 10.11
CA VAL A 251 3.82 29.14 10.02
C VAL A 251 2.43 29.32 10.60
N VAL A 252 1.48 28.45 10.27
CA VAL A 252 0.10 28.54 10.80
C VAL A 252 0.10 28.30 12.32
N ALA A 253 0.80 27.28 12.81
CA ALA A 253 0.85 26.96 14.24
C ALA A 253 1.54 28.07 15.06
N PHE A 254 2.68 28.59 14.59
CA PHE A 254 3.37 29.68 15.29
C PHE A 254 2.64 31.00 15.14
N GLY A 255 2.02 31.29 14.00
CA GLY A 255 1.16 32.43 13.82
C GLY A 255 -0.01 32.43 14.80
N ALA A 256 -0.63 31.28 15.04
CA ALA A 256 -1.66 31.10 16.05
C ALA A 256 -1.11 31.34 17.47
N CYS A 257 0.10 30.85 17.78
CA CYS A 257 0.75 31.16 19.07
C CYS A 257 0.97 32.66 19.28
N MET A 258 1.41 33.39 18.24
CA MET A 258 1.62 34.83 18.30
C MET A 258 0.29 35.58 18.55
N LEU A 259 -0.77 35.19 17.87
CA LEU A 259 -2.11 35.76 18.07
C LEU A 259 -2.65 35.49 19.48
N MET A 260 -2.36 34.32 20.03
CA MET A 260 -2.76 33.93 21.40
C MET A 260 -1.80 34.45 22.46
N ARG A 261 -0.74 35.20 22.10
CA ARG A 261 0.31 35.73 22.99
C ARG A 261 1.00 34.66 23.85
N ILE A 262 1.17 33.45 23.30
CA ILE A 262 1.87 32.35 23.97
C ILE A 262 3.37 32.59 23.82
N PRO A 263 4.17 32.59 24.92
CA PRO A 263 5.62 32.80 24.84
C PRO A 263 6.30 31.60 24.13
N LEU A 264 6.95 31.88 23.00
CA LEU A 264 7.67 30.91 22.20
C LEU A 264 9.17 30.94 22.60
N GLY A 265 9.60 29.93 23.35
CA GLY A 265 11.02 29.69 23.59
C GLY A 265 11.63 28.85 22.46
N THR A 266 12.95 28.95 22.24
CA THR A 266 13.67 28.23 21.19
C THR A 266 13.47 26.70 21.27
N GLY A 267 13.48 26.14 22.47
CA GLY A 267 13.22 24.70 22.70
C GLY A 267 11.83 24.29 22.26
N LYS A 268 10.79 25.06 22.61
CA LYS A 268 9.41 24.80 22.22
C LYS A 268 9.21 24.83 20.70
N VAL A 269 9.85 25.80 20.02
CA VAL A 269 9.77 25.92 18.55
C VAL A 269 10.39 24.70 17.87
N LEU A 270 11.58 24.27 18.30
CA LEU A 270 12.28 23.11 17.71
C LEU A 270 11.52 21.81 17.98
N THR A 271 10.99 21.62 19.20
CA THR A 271 10.16 20.46 19.55
C THR A 271 8.89 20.41 18.71
N ALA A 272 8.22 21.55 18.55
CA ALA A 272 7.00 21.63 17.73
C ALA A 272 7.28 21.29 16.27
N LEU A 273 8.34 21.84 15.67
CA LEU A 273 8.76 21.52 14.29
C LEU A 273 9.06 20.03 14.14
N ALA A 274 9.82 19.44 15.06
CA ALA A 274 10.14 18.02 15.01
C ALA A 274 8.89 17.16 15.16
N THR A 275 7.98 17.50 16.07
CA THR A 275 6.72 16.76 16.30
C THR A 275 5.80 16.85 15.09
N PHE A 276 5.59 18.02 14.47
CA PHE A 276 4.81 18.17 13.25
C PHE A 276 5.40 17.35 12.11
N ARG A 277 6.71 17.34 11.94
CA ARG A 277 7.39 16.54 10.92
C ARG A 277 7.17 15.03 11.11
N THR A 278 7.26 14.54 12.34
CA THR A 278 6.98 13.12 12.66
C THR A 278 5.52 12.76 12.38
N LEU A 279 4.60 13.69 12.63
CA LEU A 279 3.17 13.49 12.43
C LEU A 279 2.75 13.51 10.95
N GLN A 280 3.46 14.23 10.10
CA GLN A 280 3.06 14.42 8.69
C GLN A 280 3.06 13.12 7.87
N ASN A 281 4.10 12.29 8.00
CA ASN A 281 4.25 11.07 7.20
C ASN A 281 3.05 10.12 7.33
N PRO A 282 2.58 9.73 8.55
CA PRO A 282 1.41 8.88 8.70
C PRO A 282 0.11 9.52 8.14
N ILE A 283 -0.06 10.83 8.32
CA ILE A 283 -1.27 11.54 7.85
C ILE A 283 -1.29 11.62 6.32
N PHE A 284 -0.16 11.91 5.67
CA PHE A 284 -0.08 11.98 4.20
C PHE A 284 -0.28 10.63 3.52
N ALA A 285 0.02 9.53 4.20
CA ALA A 285 -0.22 8.19 3.69
C ALA A 285 -1.70 7.75 3.76
N ILE A 286 -2.59 8.48 4.45
CA ILE A 286 -4.00 8.10 4.62
C ILE A 286 -4.73 7.93 3.28
N PRO A 287 -4.69 8.88 2.32
CA PRO A 287 -5.43 8.75 1.07
C PRO A 287 -5.03 7.53 0.26
N ASP A 288 -3.72 7.25 0.17
CA ASP A 288 -3.20 6.08 -0.55
C ASP A 288 -3.59 4.79 0.14
N THR A 289 -3.51 4.75 1.47
CA THR A 289 -3.92 3.61 2.29
C THR A 289 -5.42 3.30 2.09
N ILE A 290 -6.28 4.32 2.09
CA ILE A 290 -7.72 4.15 1.83
C ILE A 290 -7.95 3.62 0.41
N SER A 291 -7.26 4.17 -0.60
CA SER A 291 -7.37 3.72 -1.98
C SER A 291 -6.98 2.24 -2.12
N MET A 292 -5.89 1.82 -1.47
CA MET A 292 -5.44 0.42 -1.46
C MET A 292 -6.43 -0.50 -0.74
N LEU A 293 -7.01 -0.09 0.38
CA LEU A 293 -8.03 -0.86 1.09
C LEU A 293 -9.29 -1.09 0.24
N VAL A 294 -9.71 -0.10 -0.56
CA VAL A 294 -10.81 -0.27 -1.52
C VAL A 294 -10.46 -1.31 -2.58
N GLN A 295 -9.25 -1.26 -3.15
CA GLN A 295 -8.79 -2.24 -4.13
C GLN A 295 -8.69 -3.66 -3.54
N ILE A 296 -8.21 -3.78 -2.29
CA ILE A 296 -8.14 -5.05 -1.56
C ILE A 296 -9.53 -5.63 -1.38
N LYS A 297 -10.53 -4.80 -1.01
CA LYS A 297 -11.92 -5.25 -0.90
C LYS A 297 -12.44 -5.81 -2.21
N VAL A 298 -12.23 -5.12 -3.32
CA VAL A 298 -12.64 -5.60 -4.66
C VAL A 298 -11.99 -6.94 -5.00
N SER A 299 -10.67 -7.08 -4.77
CA SER A 299 -9.94 -8.33 -5.01
C SER A 299 -10.44 -9.46 -4.10
N LEU A 300 -10.76 -9.17 -2.84
CA LEU A 300 -11.32 -10.13 -1.90
C LEU A 300 -12.71 -10.61 -2.33
N ASP A 301 -13.58 -9.70 -2.79
CA ASP A 301 -14.91 -10.03 -3.28
C ASP A 301 -14.84 -10.91 -4.54
N ARG A 302 -13.89 -10.64 -5.45
CA ARG A 302 -13.64 -11.47 -6.64
C ARG A 302 -13.18 -12.89 -6.27
N ILE A 303 -12.19 -13.01 -5.38
CA ILE A 303 -11.72 -14.32 -4.87
C ILE A 303 -12.85 -15.04 -4.15
N SER A 304 -13.62 -14.36 -3.31
CA SER A 304 -14.75 -14.95 -2.61
C SER A 304 -15.80 -15.49 -3.58
N SER A 305 -16.16 -14.73 -4.61
CA SER A 305 -17.10 -15.17 -5.67
C SER A 305 -16.57 -16.39 -6.41
N PHE A 306 -15.27 -16.45 -6.69
CA PHE A 306 -14.64 -17.62 -7.32
C PHE A 306 -14.68 -18.86 -6.41
N LEU A 307 -14.42 -18.70 -5.13
CA LEU A 307 -14.45 -19.83 -4.17
C LEU A 307 -15.87 -20.38 -3.92
N CYS A 308 -16.91 -19.56 -4.14
CA CYS A 308 -18.31 -19.97 -4.03
C CYS A 308 -18.85 -20.69 -5.26
N LEU A 309 -18.07 -20.88 -6.34
CA LEU A 309 -18.50 -21.62 -7.53
C LEU A 309 -18.71 -23.11 -7.20
N GLU A 310 -19.58 -23.76 -7.96
CA GLU A 310 -19.89 -25.18 -7.79
C GLU A 310 -18.70 -26.08 -8.12
N ASP A 311 -18.44 -27.04 -7.23
CA ASP A 311 -17.42 -28.07 -7.40
C ASP A 311 -17.96 -29.28 -8.19
N LEU A 312 -17.04 -30.02 -8.79
CA LEU A 312 -17.32 -31.34 -9.33
C LEU A 312 -17.72 -32.27 -8.18
N GLN A 313 -18.89 -32.88 -8.25
CA GLN A 313 -19.34 -33.78 -7.22
C GLN A 313 -18.46 -35.06 -7.24
N PRO A 314 -17.67 -35.36 -6.20
CA PRO A 314 -16.74 -36.48 -6.23
C PRO A 314 -17.44 -37.84 -6.27
N ASN A 315 -18.71 -37.88 -5.85
CA ASN A 315 -19.50 -39.12 -5.75
C ASN A 315 -20.28 -39.51 -7.01
N VAL A 316 -20.17 -38.71 -8.10
CA VAL A 316 -20.85 -39.00 -9.38
C VAL A 316 -20.08 -40.01 -10.20
N VAL A 317 -18.77 -40.18 -9.94
CA VAL A 317 -17.92 -41.13 -10.65
C VAL A 317 -17.58 -42.31 -9.74
N GLU A 318 -18.24 -43.42 -9.93
CA GLU A 318 -17.90 -44.68 -9.27
C GLU A 318 -16.75 -45.36 -10.03
N LYS A 319 -15.63 -45.57 -9.34
CA LYS A 319 -14.47 -46.27 -9.93
C LYS A 319 -14.65 -47.76 -9.70
N LEU A 320 -14.98 -48.48 -10.76
CA LEU A 320 -15.02 -49.92 -10.72
C LEU A 320 -13.60 -50.53 -10.62
N PRO A 321 -13.40 -51.61 -9.91
CA PRO A 321 -12.12 -52.31 -9.83
C PRO A 321 -11.67 -52.75 -11.24
N ARG A 322 -10.35 -52.75 -11.49
CA ARG A 322 -9.80 -53.21 -12.78
C ARG A 322 -10.21 -54.67 -13.05
N GLY A 323 -10.87 -54.86 -14.19
CA GLY A 323 -11.31 -56.22 -14.62
C GLY A 323 -12.74 -56.58 -14.22
N SER A 324 -13.54 -55.69 -13.66
CA SER A 324 -14.94 -55.94 -13.29
C SER A 324 -15.91 -55.81 -14.47
N SER A 325 -15.46 -55.33 -15.60
CA SER A 325 -16.30 -55.17 -16.81
C SER A 325 -15.52 -55.56 -18.07
N GLU A 326 -16.16 -56.35 -18.96
CA GLU A 326 -15.60 -56.67 -20.27
C GLU A 326 -15.70 -55.50 -21.28
N VAL A 327 -16.56 -54.52 -20.96
CA VAL A 327 -16.82 -53.35 -21.84
C VAL A 327 -16.02 -52.15 -21.30
N ALA A 328 -15.22 -51.53 -22.13
CA ALA A 328 -14.41 -50.36 -21.74
C ALA A 328 -15.25 -49.08 -21.61
N ILE A 329 -16.32 -48.93 -22.38
CA ILE A 329 -17.24 -47.78 -22.36
C ILE A 329 -18.63 -48.26 -22.69
N GLU A 330 -19.60 -48.08 -21.76
CA GLU A 330 -21.01 -48.36 -21.96
C GLU A 330 -21.80 -47.08 -21.69
N VAL A 331 -22.67 -46.70 -22.63
CA VAL A 331 -23.55 -45.54 -22.51
C VAL A 331 -25.01 -46.06 -22.62
N SER A 332 -25.72 -46.14 -21.50
CA SER A 332 -27.13 -46.48 -21.45
C SER A 332 -27.94 -45.22 -21.07
N ASN A 333 -28.91 -44.85 -21.87
CA ASN A 333 -29.78 -43.66 -21.70
C ASN A 333 -29.05 -42.32 -21.50
N GLY A 334 -27.92 -42.15 -22.19
CA GLY A 334 -27.10 -40.96 -22.08
C GLY A 334 -27.73 -39.71 -22.68
N ASN A 335 -28.05 -38.71 -21.86
CA ASN A 335 -28.38 -37.36 -22.29
C ASN A 335 -27.15 -36.47 -22.25
N PHE A 336 -26.58 -36.13 -23.38
CA PHE A 336 -25.43 -35.24 -23.48
C PHE A 336 -25.90 -33.81 -23.81
N VAL A 337 -25.91 -32.92 -22.85
CA VAL A 337 -26.21 -31.51 -23.06
C VAL A 337 -24.89 -30.74 -23.22
N GLY A 338 -24.51 -30.48 -24.46
CA GLY A 338 -23.49 -29.50 -24.78
C GLY A 338 -24.10 -28.11 -24.77
N SER A 339 -23.55 -27.17 -24.04
CA SER A 339 -23.93 -25.77 -24.20
C SER A 339 -23.50 -25.33 -25.61
N LEU A 340 -24.43 -25.14 -26.51
CA LEU A 340 -24.20 -24.35 -27.70
C LEU A 340 -23.92 -22.91 -27.26
N LEU A 341 -22.65 -22.45 -27.42
CA LEU A 341 -22.29 -21.06 -27.43
C LEU A 341 -22.72 -20.46 -28.78
#